data_089d59bb9bb37c165a9bd2bd4beff3e6
#
_entry.id   089d59bb9bb37c165a9bd2bd4beff3e6
#
_cell.length_a   1.000
_cell.length_b   1.000
_cell.length_c   1.000
_cell.angle_alpha   90.00
_cell.angle_beta   90.00
_cell.angle_gamma   90.00
#
_symmetry.space_group_name_H-M   'P 1'
#
loop_
_entity.id
_entity.type
_entity.pdbx_description
1 polymer ?
#
loop_
_entity_poly.entity_id
_entity_poly.type
_entity_poly.pdbx_seq_one_letter_code
_entity_poly.pdbx_strand_id
1 'polypeptide(L)'
;MEFITLSNGVKMPALGYGTFTMSNEETERCVLEAIKTGYRLIDTAQAYYNEEGVGNAIIKCGVPREELFITTKIWIENAGYEKAKASLHESLKKLQIEYIDLVLIHQAFNDYYGTWKALEEAYKLGKVRAIGVSNFYLDRFMDLATFSEIKPMVNQLETHVFQQHKNDKKFLERYGTKLEAWAPFARGSQGIF
;
A
#
# COMPACT_ATOMS: atom_id res chain seq x y z
N MET A 1 14.71 -9.04 10.28
CA MET A 1 13.43 -8.80 9.57
C MET A 1 13.40 -9.67 8.32
N GLU A 2 12.27 -10.29 8.02
CA GLU A 2 12.06 -11.07 6.79
C GLU A 2 11.54 -10.16 5.67
N PHE A 3 11.93 -10.43 4.42
CA PHE A 3 11.55 -9.64 3.26
C PHE A 3 10.93 -10.51 2.17
N ILE A 4 9.95 -9.97 1.49
CA ILE A 4 9.35 -10.53 0.28
C ILE A 4 9.91 -9.76 -0.92
N THR A 5 10.40 -10.47 -1.93
CA THR A 5 10.87 -9.84 -3.19
C THR A 5 9.69 -9.70 -4.14
N LEU A 6 9.39 -8.46 -4.55
CA LEU A 6 8.38 -8.14 -5.56
C LEU A 6 8.90 -8.48 -6.97
N SER A 7 8.01 -8.51 -7.96
CA SER A 7 8.33 -8.91 -9.35
C SER A 7 9.37 -8.01 -10.03
N ASN A 8 9.54 -6.77 -9.55
CA ASN A 8 10.56 -5.82 -10.02
C ASN A 8 11.85 -5.84 -9.21
N GLY A 9 12.02 -6.79 -8.27
CA GLY A 9 13.20 -6.93 -7.42
C GLY A 9 13.19 -6.09 -6.13
N VAL A 10 12.22 -5.22 -5.92
CA VAL A 10 12.08 -4.45 -4.68
C VAL A 10 11.84 -5.38 -3.50
N LYS A 11 12.58 -5.20 -2.42
CA LYS A 11 12.41 -5.95 -1.16
C LYS A 11 11.42 -5.22 -0.26
N MET A 12 10.29 -5.85 0.02
CA MET A 12 9.24 -5.38 0.89
C MET A 12 9.30 -6.13 2.23
N PRO A 13 9.30 -5.47 3.40
CA PRO A 13 9.21 -6.16 4.68
C PRO A 13 7.95 -7.06 4.76
N ALA A 14 8.11 -8.28 5.28
CA ALA A 14 7.00 -9.23 5.37
C ALA A 14 5.97 -8.85 6.46
N LEU A 15 6.35 -8.01 7.41
CA LEU A 15 5.50 -7.52 8.48
C LEU A 15 5.40 -5.99 8.43
N GLY A 16 4.18 -5.48 8.37
CA GLY A 16 3.87 -4.05 8.33
C GLY A 16 2.99 -3.57 9.48
N TYR A 17 3.01 -2.27 9.74
CA TYR A 17 2.17 -1.58 10.70
C TYR A 17 1.14 -0.72 9.96
N GLY A 18 -0.15 -0.99 10.17
CA GLY A 18 -1.26 -0.25 9.55
C GLY A 18 -1.76 0.90 10.43
N THR A 19 -2.16 2.01 9.81
CA THR A 19 -2.58 3.24 10.52
C THR A 19 -4.08 3.52 10.44
N PHE A 20 -4.89 2.58 9.97
CA PHE A 20 -6.33 2.78 9.83
C PHE A 20 -6.99 3.10 11.17
N THR A 21 -7.94 4.06 11.17
CA THR A 21 -8.73 4.55 12.32
C THR A 21 -8.02 5.46 13.33
N MET A 22 -6.75 5.82 13.13
CA MET A 22 -6.01 6.73 14.01
C MET A 22 -6.07 8.19 13.53
N SER A 23 -6.10 9.16 14.45
CA SER A 23 -5.90 10.58 14.15
C SER A 23 -4.45 10.85 13.70
N ASN A 24 -4.13 12.05 13.22
CA ASN A 24 -2.75 12.43 12.87
C ASN A 24 -1.81 12.33 14.08
N GLU A 25 -2.21 12.84 15.24
CA GLU A 25 -1.42 12.82 16.47
C GLU A 25 -1.19 11.39 16.98
N GLU A 26 -2.25 10.58 16.96
CA GLU A 26 -2.16 9.18 17.36
C GLU A 26 -1.30 8.39 16.38
N THR A 27 -1.43 8.64 15.08
CA THR A 27 -0.62 8.01 14.04
C THR A 27 0.86 8.34 14.23
N GLU A 28 1.22 9.60 14.44
CA GLU A 28 2.61 10.00 14.70
C GLU A 28 3.19 9.22 15.88
N ARG A 29 2.50 9.25 17.02
CA ARG A 29 2.93 8.54 18.23
C ARG A 29 3.08 7.02 18.01
N CYS A 30 2.07 6.39 17.42
CA CYS A 30 2.06 4.93 17.25
C CYS A 30 3.07 4.45 16.21
N VAL A 31 3.27 5.21 15.12
CA VAL A 31 4.28 4.89 14.09
C VAL A 31 5.70 5.02 14.67
N LEU A 32 5.97 6.05 15.49
CA LEU A 32 7.26 6.16 16.19
C LEU A 32 7.54 4.95 17.06
N GLU A 33 6.57 4.50 17.87
CA GLU A 33 6.73 3.30 18.69
C GLU A 33 6.87 2.03 17.84
N ALA A 34 6.12 1.90 16.74
CA ALA A 34 6.25 0.77 15.83
C ALA A 34 7.67 0.72 15.21
N ILE A 35 8.22 1.84 14.74
CA ILE A 35 9.57 1.89 14.18
C ILE A 35 10.61 1.55 15.26
N LYS A 36 10.46 2.05 16.48
CA LYS A 36 11.32 1.76 17.62
C LYS A 36 11.33 0.28 18.00
N THR A 37 10.19 -0.41 17.88
CA THR A 37 10.08 -1.86 18.12
C THR A 37 10.56 -2.72 16.95
N GLY A 38 10.96 -2.09 15.82
CA GLY A 38 11.59 -2.78 14.69
C GLY A 38 10.74 -2.88 13.42
N TYR A 39 9.49 -2.34 13.39
CA TYR A 39 8.75 -2.23 12.14
C TYR A 39 9.48 -1.33 11.16
N ARG A 40 9.42 -1.68 9.89
CA ARG A 40 9.99 -0.90 8.78
C ARG A 40 8.99 -0.64 7.67
N LEU A 41 7.91 -1.41 7.55
CA LEU A 41 6.79 -1.14 6.66
C LEU A 41 5.68 -0.44 7.43
N ILE A 42 5.27 0.74 6.94
CA ILE A 42 4.15 1.53 7.44
C ILE A 42 3.11 1.66 6.33
N ASP A 43 1.89 1.22 6.62
CA ASP A 43 0.76 1.23 5.68
C ASP A 43 -0.27 2.28 6.09
N THR A 44 -0.47 3.26 5.22
CA THR A 44 -1.50 4.30 5.33
C THR A 44 -2.35 4.37 4.07
N ALA A 45 -3.22 5.36 3.94
CA ALA A 45 -4.01 5.64 2.76
C ALA A 45 -4.54 7.08 2.78
N GLN A 46 -4.85 7.64 1.60
CA GLN A 46 -5.51 8.95 1.48
C GLN A 46 -6.82 9.00 2.26
N ALA A 47 -7.61 7.91 2.22
CA ALA A 47 -8.89 7.79 2.92
C ALA A 47 -8.78 7.73 4.46
N TYR A 48 -7.58 7.57 5.01
CA TYR A 48 -7.40 7.53 6.47
C TYR A 48 -7.20 8.93 7.05
N TYR A 49 -6.90 9.94 6.21
CA TYR A 49 -6.67 11.34 6.58
C TYR A 49 -5.54 11.54 7.60
N ASN A 50 -4.57 10.62 7.63
CA ASN A 50 -3.48 10.61 8.60
C ASN A 50 -2.08 10.47 7.98
N GLU A 51 -1.94 10.72 6.66
CA GLU A 51 -0.64 10.72 5.98
C GLU A 51 0.34 11.73 6.57
N GLU A 52 -0.14 12.87 7.09
CA GLU A 52 0.68 13.88 7.77
C GLU A 52 1.29 13.33 9.07
N GLY A 53 0.51 12.57 9.85
CA GLY A 53 1.00 11.90 11.06
C GLY A 53 2.11 10.90 10.76
N VAL A 54 1.98 10.14 9.64
CA VAL A 54 3.06 9.24 9.16
C VAL A 54 4.29 10.05 8.76
N GLY A 55 4.12 11.14 8.01
CA GLY A 55 5.22 12.03 7.60
C GLY A 55 5.99 12.61 8.78
N ASN A 56 5.28 13.09 9.79
CA ASN A 56 5.88 13.60 11.03
C ASN A 56 6.69 12.51 11.75
N ALA A 57 6.17 11.27 11.81
CA ALA A 57 6.88 10.15 12.41
C ALA A 57 8.15 9.79 11.64
N ILE A 58 8.11 9.79 10.30
CA ILE A 58 9.29 9.52 9.45
C ILE A 58 10.42 10.51 9.75
N ILE A 59 10.11 11.81 9.87
CA ILE A 59 11.12 12.84 10.16
C ILE A 59 11.74 12.65 11.56
N LYS A 60 10.92 12.26 12.53
CA LYS A 60 11.33 12.19 13.95
C LYS A 60 11.92 10.86 14.36
N CYS A 61 11.75 9.78 13.59
CA CYS A 61 12.10 8.42 14.02
C CYS A 61 13.61 8.13 14.11
N GLY A 62 14.46 8.96 13.49
CA GLY A 62 15.90 8.78 13.45
C GLY A 62 16.40 7.58 12.61
N VAL A 63 15.51 6.91 11.87
CA VAL A 63 15.83 5.83 10.94
C VAL A 63 16.00 6.41 9.54
N PRO A 64 17.05 6.05 8.78
CA PRO A 64 17.21 6.49 7.39
C PRO A 64 15.98 6.15 6.53
N ARG A 65 15.58 7.08 5.63
CA ARG A 65 14.38 6.91 4.80
C ARG A 65 14.42 5.64 3.94
N GLU A 66 15.58 5.26 3.46
CA GLU A 66 15.82 4.07 2.64
C GLU A 66 15.65 2.75 3.40
N GLU A 67 15.68 2.77 4.72
CA GLU A 67 15.37 1.61 5.57
C GLU A 67 13.87 1.46 5.84
N LEU A 68 13.07 2.49 5.57
CA LEU A 68 11.63 2.47 5.72
C LEU A 68 10.95 2.08 4.40
N PHE A 69 9.85 1.36 4.50
CA PHE A 69 8.97 1.01 3.39
C PHE A 69 7.59 1.62 3.63
N ILE A 70 7.24 2.64 2.86
CA ILE A 70 6.01 3.41 3.05
C ILE A 70 4.99 3.04 1.98
N THR A 71 3.81 2.60 2.41
CA THR A 71 2.67 2.30 1.56
C THR A 71 1.58 3.33 1.76
N THR A 72 1.04 3.88 0.67
CA THR A 72 -0.22 4.61 0.68
C THR A 72 -1.13 4.15 -0.45
N LYS A 73 -2.39 4.62 -0.44
CA LYS A 73 -3.42 4.14 -1.38
C LYS A 73 -4.20 5.31 -1.95
N ILE A 74 -4.43 5.31 -3.27
CA ILE A 74 -5.27 6.29 -3.95
C ILE A 74 -6.73 5.95 -3.69
N TRP A 75 -7.47 6.92 -3.11
CA TRP A 75 -8.89 6.75 -2.80
C TRP A 75 -9.78 6.95 -4.02
N ILE A 76 -10.97 6.38 -3.98
CA ILE A 76 -11.93 6.36 -5.11
C ILE A 76 -12.34 7.74 -5.63
N GLU A 77 -12.34 8.78 -4.79
CA GLU A 77 -12.63 10.16 -5.17
C GLU A 77 -11.55 10.77 -6.05
N ASN A 78 -10.33 10.25 -5.93
CA ASN A 78 -9.15 10.64 -6.69
C ASN A 78 -8.87 9.71 -7.88
N ALA A 79 -9.83 8.84 -8.24
CA ALA A 79 -9.70 7.96 -9.39
C ALA A 79 -9.71 8.72 -10.72
N GLY A 80 -9.01 8.17 -11.71
CA GLY A 80 -8.77 8.78 -13.04
C GLY A 80 -7.39 9.41 -13.13
N TYR A 81 -6.86 9.51 -14.35
CA TYR A 81 -5.46 9.85 -14.61
C TYR A 81 -5.02 11.16 -13.95
N GLU A 82 -5.69 12.28 -14.24
CA GLU A 82 -5.29 13.61 -13.74
C GLU A 82 -5.48 13.74 -12.22
N LYS A 83 -6.60 13.23 -11.70
CA LYS A 83 -6.86 13.26 -10.26
C LYS A 83 -5.87 12.41 -9.48
N ALA A 84 -5.54 11.23 -9.98
CA ALA A 84 -4.57 10.34 -9.36
C ALA A 84 -3.18 10.97 -9.32
N LYS A 85 -2.73 11.62 -10.41
CA LYS A 85 -1.45 12.37 -10.43
C LYS A 85 -1.44 13.49 -9.39
N ALA A 86 -2.47 14.31 -9.35
CA ALA A 86 -2.57 15.40 -8.38
C ALA A 86 -2.58 14.89 -6.94
N SER A 87 -3.39 13.86 -6.66
CA SER A 87 -3.49 13.29 -5.32
C SER A 87 -2.21 12.58 -4.87
N LEU A 88 -1.47 11.96 -5.79
CA LEU A 88 -0.17 11.36 -5.49
C LEU A 88 0.87 12.42 -5.08
N HIS A 89 0.85 13.57 -5.76
CA HIS A 89 1.69 14.71 -5.37
C HIS A 89 1.36 15.21 -3.97
N GLU A 90 0.06 15.33 -3.63
CA GLU A 90 -0.37 15.69 -2.28
C GLU A 90 0.01 14.64 -1.23
N SER A 91 -0.05 13.34 -1.56
CA SER A 91 0.43 12.28 -0.66
C SER A 91 1.93 12.41 -0.38
N LEU A 92 2.77 12.65 -1.40
CA LEU A 92 4.21 12.89 -1.22
C LEU A 92 4.47 14.08 -0.28
N LYS A 93 3.71 15.16 -0.45
CA LYS A 93 3.80 16.37 0.38
C LYS A 93 3.39 16.12 1.83
N LYS A 94 2.26 15.43 2.06
CA LYS A 94 1.78 15.08 3.40
C LYS A 94 2.73 14.12 4.12
N LEU A 95 3.22 13.11 3.41
CA LEU A 95 4.21 12.17 3.91
C LEU A 95 5.61 12.78 4.09
N GLN A 96 5.86 13.97 3.52
CA GLN A 96 7.13 14.71 3.59
C GLN A 96 8.32 13.90 3.05
N ILE A 97 8.10 13.18 1.96
CA ILE A 97 9.08 12.30 1.31
C ILE A 97 9.18 12.56 -0.20
N GLU A 98 10.32 12.22 -0.81
CA GLU A 98 10.55 12.42 -2.25
C GLU A 98 10.02 11.28 -3.11
N TYR A 99 9.89 10.08 -2.55
CA TYR A 99 9.36 8.88 -3.20
C TYR A 99 8.55 8.03 -2.22
N ILE A 100 7.61 7.25 -2.76
CA ILE A 100 6.81 6.25 -2.01
C ILE A 100 7.27 4.86 -2.42
N ASP A 101 7.35 3.92 -1.47
CA ASP A 101 7.80 2.55 -1.78
C ASP A 101 6.71 1.73 -2.47
N LEU A 102 5.46 1.86 -2.04
CA LEU A 102 4.32 1.17 -2.67
C LEU A 102 3.10 2.07 -2.70
N VAL A 103 2.50 2.22 -3.87
CA VAL A 103 1.19 2.86 -4.01
C VAL A 103 0.17 1.86 -4.53
N LEU A 104 -0.96 1.77 -3.86
CA LEU A 104 -2.08 0.89 -4.22
C LEU A 104 -3.27 1.71 -4.74
N ILE A 105 -4.01 1.17 -5.69
CA ILE A 105 -5.41 1.58 -5.91
C ILE A 105 -6.22 0.96 -4.77
N HIS A 106 -6.90 1.78 -3.94
CA HIS A 106 -7.51 1.34 -2.70
C HIS A 106 -8.71 0.41 -2.90
N GLN A 107 -9.51 0.67 -3.95
CA GLN A 107 -10.73 -0.07 -4.28
C GLN A 107 -10.89 -0.21 -5.79
N ALA A 108 -11.48 -1.31 -6.24
CA ALA A 108 -11.77 -1.59 -7.65
C ALA A 108 -13.01 -0.84 -8.17
N PHE A 109 -13.10 0.47 -7.91
CA PHE A 109 -14.24 1.32 -8.30
C PHE A 109 -13.80 2.53 -9.11
N ASN A 110 -14.75 3.12 -9.85
CA ASN A 110 -14.53 4.30 -10.66
C ASN A 110 -13.47 4.04 -11.77
N ASP A 111 -12.80 5.07 -12.28
CA ASP A 111 -11.78 4.96 -13.33
C ASP A 111 -10.44 4.46 -12.77
N TYR A 112 -10.37 3.16 -12.42
CA TYR A 112 -9.12 2.54 -11.98
C TYR A 112 -8.12 2.33 -13.12
N TYR A 113 -8.55 2.30 -14.39
CA TYR A 113 -7.64 2.25 -15.53
C TYR A 113 -6.85 3.55 -15.71
N GLY A 114 -7.52 4.70 -15.67
CA GLY A 114 -6.85 6.00 -15.69
C GLY A 114 -5.95 6.17 -14.48
N THR A 115 -6.39 5.74 -13.29
CA THR A 115 -5.58 5.73 -12.07
C THR A 115 -4.33 4.87 -12.25
N TRP A 116 -4.46 3.66 -12.83
CA TRP A 116 -3.33 2.78 -13.07
C TRP A 116 -2.30 3.40 -14.01
N LYS A 117 -2.75 4.04 -15.09
CA LYS A 117 -1.86 4.79 -15.99
C LYS A 117 -1.05 5.87 -15.27
N ALA A 118 -1.67 6.59 -14.35
CA ALA A 118 -0.96 7.59 -13.54
C ALA A 118 0.10 6.93 -12.63
N LEU A 119 -0.19 5.75 -12.05
CA LEU A 119 0.76 5.00 -11.27
C LEU A 119 1.92 4.45 -12.10
N GLU A 120 1.66 3.93 -13.31
CA GLU A 120 2.70 3.48 -14.24
C GLU A 120 3.66 4.62 -14.61
N GLU A 121 3.14 5.83 -14.84
CA GLU A 121 3.96 7.01 -15.09
C GLU A 121 4.81 7.38 -13.87
N ALA A 122 4.19 7.46 -12.69
CA ALA A 122 4.90 7.78 -11.45
C ALA A 122 6.01 6.75 -11.12
N TYR A 123 5.77 5.47 -11.42
CA TYR A 123 6.76 4.40 -11.32
C TYR A 123 7.94 4.63 -12.29
N LYS A 124 7.65 4.90 -13.56
CA LYS A 124 8.69 5.19 -14.59
C LYS A 124 9.51 6.44 -14.26
N LEU A 125 8.91 7.43 -13.60
CA LEU A 125 9.59 8.64 -13.12
C LEU A 125 10.35 8.45 -11.80
N GLY A 126 10.31 7.26 -11.21
CA GLY A 126 10.98 6.95 -9.93
C GLY A 126 10.34 7.60 -8.70
N LYS A 127 9.14 8.17 -8.82
CA LYS A 127 8.37 8.73 -7.69
C LYS A 127 7.72 7.65 -6.83
N VAL A 128 7.52 6.46 -7.42
CA VAL A 128 6.97 5.28 -6.76
C VAL A 128 7.85 4.07 -7.09
N ARG A 129 8.27 3.29 -6.09
CA ARG A 129 9.16 2.14 -6.30
C ARG A 129 8.42 0.85 -6.67
N ALA A 130 7.16 0.73 -6.26
CA ALA A 130 6.29 -0.40 -6.60
C ALA A 130 4.84 0.06 -6.68
N ILE A 131 4.06 -0.55 -7.57
CA ILE A 131 2.65 -0.25 -7.76
C ILE A 131 1.80 -1.52 -7.64
N GLY A 132 0.61 -1.38 -7.06
CA GLY A 132 -0.29 -2.49 -6.82
C GLY A 132 -1.74 -2.06 -6.65
N VAL A 133 -2.53 -2.99 -6.20
CA VAL A 133 -3.97 -2.80 -6.00
C VAL A 133 -4.39 -3.31 -4.62
N SER A 134 -5.54 -2.88 -4.15
CA SER A 134 -6.18 -3.37 -2.93
C SER A 134 -7.65 -3.64 -3.20
N ASN A 135 -8.18 -4.73 -2.65
CA ASN A 135 -9.57 -5.15 -2.83
C ASN A 135 -9.96 -5.43 -4.29
N PHE A 136 -9.00 -5.83 -5.12
CA PHE A 136 -9.25 -6.32 -6.46
C PHE A 136 -9.44 -7.85 -6.39
N TYR A 137 -10.69 -8.31 -6.43
CA TYR A 137 -10.99 -9.72 -6.60
C TYR A 137 -10.59 -10.19 -8.00
N LEU A 138 -10.54 -11.50 -8.22
CA LEU A 138 -9.87 -12.10 -9.38
C LEU A 138 -10.34 -11.57 -10.73
N ASP A 139 -11.63 -11.28 -10.89
CA ASP A 139 -12.20 -10.73 -12.10
C ASP A 139 -11.64 -9.33 -12.42
N ARG A 140 -11.66 -8.43 -11.44
CA ARG A 140 -11.13 -7.05 -11.59
C ARG A 140 -9.61 -7.03 -11.67
N PHE A 141 -8.95 -7.91 -10.92
CA PHE A 141 -7.51 -8.05 -10.99
C PHE A 141 -7.07 -8.53 -12.38
N MET A 142 -7.68 -9.59 -12.91
CA MET A 142 -7.36 -10.15 -14.21
C MET A 142 -7.60 -9.13 -15.34
N ASP A 143 -8.71 -8.40 -15.28
CA ASP A 143 -9.06 -7.35 -16.20
C ASP A 143 -7.96 -6.29 -16.27
N LEU A 144 -7.60 -5.68 -15.12
CA LEU A 144 -6.53 -4.70 -15.06
C LEU A 144 -5.18 -5.30 -15.50
N ALA A 145 -4.80 -6.45 -14.93
CA ALA A 145 -3.50 -7.05 -15.19
C ALA A 145 -3.31 -7.47 -16.65
N THR A 146 -4.37 -7.85 -17.37
CA THR A 146 -4.28 -8.25 -18.78
C THR A 146 -3.90 -7.07 -19.68
N PHE A 147 -4.48 -5.91 -19.42
CA PHE A 147 -4.35 -4.73 -20.32
C PHE A 147 -3.33 -3.69 -19.82
N SER A 148 -2.72 -3.90 -18.66
CA SER A 148 -1.68 -3.02 -18.14
C SER A 148 -0.30 -3.32 -18.75
N GLU A 149 0.51 -2.29 -18.95
CA GLU A 149 1.93 -2.43 -19.32
C GLU A 149 2.73 -3.03 -18.17
N ILE A 150 2.58 -2.45 -16.97
CA ILE A 150 3.19 -2.93 -15.72
C ILE A 150 2.13 -3.68 -14.93
N LYS A 151 2.38 -4.95 -14.61
CA LYS A 151 1.44 -5.76 -13.82
C LYS A 151 1.43 -5.29 -12.36
N PRO A 152 0.28 -5.37 -11.66
CA PRO A 152 0.27 -5.10 -10.22
C PRO A 152 1.25 -6.03 -9.48
N MET A 153 2.13 -5.44 -8.66
CA MET A 153 3.16 -6.20 -7.92
C MET A 153 2.61 -6.75 -6.61
N VAL A 154 1.58 -6.10 -6.07
CA VAL A 154 0.88 -6.46 -4.83
C VAL A 154 -0.63 -6.37 -5.07
N ASN A 155 -1.39 -7.30 -4.49
CA ASN A 155 -2.82 -7.17 -4.26
C ASN A 155 -3.10 -7.36 -2.77
N GLN A 156 -3.52 -6.28 -2.10
CA GLN A 156 -3.80 -6.27 -0.66
C GLN A 156 -5.27 -6.61 -0.42
N LEU A 157 -5.54 -7.75 0.22
CA LEU A 157 -6.89 -8.26 0.50
C LEU A 157 -7.10 -8.53 1.99
N GLU A 158 -8.36 -8.51 2.45
CA GLU A 158 -8.71 -8.99 3.79
C GLU A 158 -8.31 -10.46 3.92
N THR A 159 -7.25 -10.72 4.67
CA THR A 159 -6.72 -12.08 4.77
C THR A 159 -6.38 -12.42 6.22
N HIS A 160 -7.04 -13.45 6.75
CA HIS A 160 -6.90 -13.91 8.13
C HIS A 160 -7.30 -15.39 8.24
N VAL A 161 -7.27 -15.98 9.42
CA VAL A 161 -7.54 -17.41 9.64
C VAL A 161 -8.90 -17.88 9.11
N PHE A 162 -9.91 -17.00 9.07
CA PHE A 162 -11.25 -17.32 8.55
C PHE A 162 -11.41 -17.03 7.04
N GLN A 163 -10.51 -16.23 6.45
CA GLN A 163 -10.54 -15.85 5.03
C GLN A 163 -9.14 -15.91 4.45
N GLN A 164 -8.75 -17.09 3.96
CA GLN A 164 -7.34 -17.38 3.66
C GLN A 164 -6.92 -17.11 2.21
N HIS A 165 -7.82 -16.84 1.30
CA HIS A 165 -7.55 -16.54 -0.12
C HIS A 165 -6.56 -17.50 -0.83
N LYS A 166 -6.56 -18.81 -0.47
CA LYS A 166 -5.59 -19.80 -0.98
C LYS A 166 -5.60 -19.91 -2.51
N ASN A 167 -6.78 -19.86 -3.11
CA ASN A 167 -6.92 -19.93 -4.57
C ASN A 167 -6.51 -18.62 -5.22
N ASP A 168 -6.86 -17.48 -4.61
CA ASP A 168 -6.50 -16.16 -5.10
C ASP A 168 -4.98 -15.99 -5.09
N LYS A 169 -4.31 -16.40 -4.01
CA LYS A 169 -2.85 -16.40 -3.92
C LYS A 169 -2.20 -17.16 -5.08
N LYS A 170 -2.64 -18.39 -5.36
CA LYS A 170 -2.12 -19.20 -6.48
C LYS A 170 -2.38 -18.55 -7.84
N PHE A 171 -3.50 -17.85 -7.97
CA PHE A 171 -3.82 -17.15 -9.20
C PHE A 171 -2.93 -15.91 -9.38
N LEU A 172 -2.77 -15.09 -8.36
CA LEU A 172 -1.92 -13.89 -8.36
C LEU A 172 -0.45 -14.23 -8.66
N GLU A 173 0.04 -15.36 -8.16
CA GLU A 173 1.42 -15.84 -8.40
C GLU A 173 1.72 -16.02 -9.89
N ARG A 174 0.72 -16.34 -10.73
CA ARG A 174 0.90 -16.48 -12.20
C ARG A 174 1.26 -15.15 -12.87
N TYR A 175 0.90 -14.02 -12.23
CA TYR A 175 1.22 -12.66 -12.69
C TYR A 175 2.44 -12.08 -11.99
N GLY A 176 3.09 -12.84 -11.10
CA GLY A 176 4.18 -12.35 -10.25
C GLY A 176 3.71 -11.43 -9.12
N THR A 177 2.40 -11.37 -8.87
CA THR A 177 1.77 -10.52 -7.85
C THR A 177 1.81 -11.18 -6.48
N LYS A 178 2.18 -10.43 -5.44
CA LYS A 178 2.12 -10.88 -4.06
C LYS A 178 0.78 -10.57 -3.43
N LEU A 179 0.24 -11.51 -2.67
CA LEU A 179 -0.89 -11.29 -1.78
C LEU A 179 -0.38 -10.65 -0.49
N GLU A 180 -0.89 -9.48 -0.14
CA GLU A 180 -0.67 -8.82 1.14
C GLU A 180 -1.96 -8.87 1.97
N ALA A 181 -1.85 -9.06 3.28
CA ALA A 181 -2.99 -9.17 4.18
C ALA A 181 -3.28 -7.82 4.85
N TRP A 182 -4.52 -7.30 4.71
CA TRP A 182 -5.02 -6.34 5.67
C TRP A 182 -5.91 -7.07 6.70
N ALA A 183 -6.02 -6.52 7.92
CA ALA A 183 -6.69 -7.13 9.08
C ALA A 183 -6.28 -8.61 9.33
N PRO A 184 -4.99 -8.96 9.41
CA PRO A 184 -4.54 -10.36 9.56
C PRO A 184 -5.05 -11.02 10.85
N PHE A 185 -5.50 -10.23 11.82
CA PHE A 185 -6.13 -10.66 13.09
C PHE A 185 -7.66 -10.48 13.10
N ALA A 186 -8.31 -10.39 11.91
CA ALA A 186 -9.75 -10.21 11.76
C ALA A 186 -10.31 -9.07 12.65
N ARG A 187 -9.54 -7.99 12.85
CA ARG A 187 -9.86 -6.83 13.71
C ARG A 187 -10.19 -7.21 15.17
N GLY A 188 -9.65 -8.31 15.69
CA GLY A 188 -9.99 -8.83 17.02
C GLY A 188 -11.39 -9.40 17.14
N SER A 189 -12.11 -9.59 16.01
CA SER A 189 -13.44 -10.18 16.00
C SER A 189 -13.39 -11.70 16.20
N GLN A 190 -14.53 -12.31 16.54
CA GLN A 190 -14.72 -13.76 16.64
C GLN A 190 -13.83 -14.48 17.65
N GLY A 191 -13.36 -13.76 18.69
CA GLY A 191 -12.61 -14.40 19.79
C GLY A 191 -11.21 -14.87 19.40
N ILE A 192 -10.56 -14.21 18.44
CA ILE A 192 -9.15 -14.51 18.08
C ILE A 192 -8.18 -14.10 19.20
N PHE A 193 -8.60 -13.18 20.08
CA PHE A 193 -7.88 -12.73 21.27
C PHE A 193 -8.80 -12.75 22.48
#